data_fc9eb49983e0ce05992627b4f2a4b06a
#
_entry.id   fc9eb49983e0ce05992627b4f2a4b06a
#
_cell.length_a   1.000
_cell.length_b   1.000
_cell.length_c   1.000
_cell.angle_alpha   90.00
_cell.angle_beta   90.00
_cell.angle_gamma   90.00
#
_symmetry.space_group_name_H-M   'P 1'
#
loop_
_entity.id
_entity.type
_entity.pdbx_description
1 polymer ?
#
loop_
_entity_poly.entity_id
_entity_poly.type
_entity_poly.pdbx_seq_one_letter_code
_entity_poly.pdbx_strand_id
1 'polypeptide(L)'
;MPENLLIYAPVPLYASSQGFLQENQACNGLRLWAENFETVSVMMPVLTGMPPPSWRPISTVGPSLERINVIPLPTAYRPDRFFQHLPSTARLIQEQIKKADYLSFSIGGLFGDWGSVSCHLAHKMGKPYAIWTDRVESEVVRRTAHVGNWRQRLRARATHRPMFALEKHLIRRSSLGLFHGKETYDTYAPYCRNPQIVHDIHIPKSDHIDAQALDEKLASLVKGPLKIAYVGRADAMKGSLDWITVIKNLAAADMDFQASWLGDGPDLQEMRAQVTEAGLQDRVKLPGFTDDRSEVLKCLRDAHIVMFCHKTPESPRSLIEALASAAPIVGYEGAFARDLISAEGGGLLSGMGDTAELARNIMTLDNDRQKLAQLAREAAVAGSTYDEETVFEHRCELIRRYL
;
A
#
# COMPACT_ATOMS: atom_id res chain seq x y z
N MET A 1 -15.17 -28.43 9.99
CA MET A 1 -15.70 -27.51 11.03
C MET A 1 -15.93 -26.19 10.34
N PRO A 2 -16.93 -25.41 10.68
CA PRO A 2 -17.10 -24.10 10.05
C PRO A 2 -15.84 -23.26 10.28
N GLU A 3 -15.36 -22.57 9.24
CA GLU A 3 -14.18 -21.71 9.31
C GLU A 3 -14.62 -20.24 9.33
N ASN A 4 -14.81 -19.71 10.54
CA ASN A 4 -15.27 -18.33 10.76
C ASN A 4 -14.06 -17.44 11.08
N LEU A 5 -13.73 -16.53 10.18
CA LEU A 5 -12.67 -15.55 10.38
C LEU A 5 -13.24 -14.23 10.92
N LEU A 6 -12.68 -13.71 12.00
CA LEU A 6 -12.91 -12.35 12.47
C LEU A 6 -11.71 -11.46 12.16
N ILE A 7 -11.94 -10.41 11.40
CA ILE A 7 -10.90 -9.41 11.09
C ILE A 7 -11.26 -8.02 11.63
N TYR A 8 -10.25 -7.25 11.97
CA TYR A 8 -10.37 -5.80 12.09
C TYR A 8 -9.54 -5.14 10.99
N ALA A 9 -10.21 -4.33 10.17
CA ALA A 9 -9.60 -3.54 9.14
C ALA A 9 -9.83 -2.04 9.44
N PRO A 10 -8.78 -1.20 9.54
CA PRO A 10 -8.92 0.23 9.83
C PRO A 10 -9.41 1.06 8.64
N VAL A 11 -9.88 0.41 7.58
CA VAL A 11 -10.50 1.07 6.42
C VAL A 11 -11.89 1.54 6.82
N PRO A 12 -12.19 2.85 6.72
CA PRO A 12 -13.48 3.36 7.16
C PRO A 12 -14.63 2.97 6.21
N LEU A 13 -15.83 2.93 6.78
CA LEU A 13 -17.09 2.79 6.06
C LEU A 13 -17.83 4.13 6.07
N TYR A 14 -18.63 4.39 5.02
CA TYR A 14 -19.62 5.47 5.02
C TYR A 14 -21.01 4.88 4.91
N ALA A 15 -21.92 5.31 5.80
CA ALA A 15 -23.32 4.90 5.73
C ALA A 15 -24.02 5.68 4.61
N SER A 16 -24.81 4.98 3.78
CA SER A 16 -25.62 5.55 2.71
C SER A 16 -26.99 4.91 2.63
N SER A 17 -27.88 5.43 1.78
CA SER A 17 -29.18 4.81 1.49
C SER A 17 -29.06 3.44 0.79
N GLN A 18 -27.91 3.13 0.22
CA GLN A 18 -27.60 1.86 -0.46
C GLN A 18 -26.80 0.90 0.45
N GLY A 19 -26.73 1.14 1.75
CA GLY A 19 -25.89 0.41 2.67
C GLY A 19 -24.55 1.10 2.91
N PHE A 20 -23.52 0.30 3.28
CA PHE A 20 -22.19 0.82 3.50
C PHE A 20 -21.43 0.99 2.18
N LEU A 21 -20.73 2.12 2.08
CA LEU A 21 -19.77 2.39 1.01
C LEU A 21 -18.35 2.19 1.54
N GLN A 22 -17.50 1.64 0.70
CA GLN A 22 -16.10 1.34 1.01
C GLN A 22 -15.21 1.63 -0.20
N GLU A 23 -13.94 1.80 0.04
CA GLU A 23 -12.92 1.91 -1.00
C GLU A 23 -12.87 0.64 -1.86
N ASN A 24 -12.72 0.78 -3.16
CA ASN A 24 -12.87 -0.31 -4.13
C ASN A 24 -11.91 -1.49 -3.87
N GLN A 25 -10.63 -1.22 -3.56
CA GLN A 25 -9.65 -2.28 -3.27
C GLN A 25 -9.98 -3.01 -1.97
N ALA A 26 -10.52 -2.31 -0.97
CA ALA A 26 -10.96 -2.94 0.27
C ALA A 26 -12.18 -3.85 0.05
N CYS A 27 -13.10 -3.49 -0.86
CA CYS A 27 -14.16 -4.40 -1.30
C CYS A 27 -13.59 -5.67 -1.93
N ASN A 28 -12.58 -5.54 -2.80
CA ASN A 28 -11.90 -6.69 -3.39
C ASN A 28 -11.21 -7.56 -2.33
N GLY A 29 -10.55 -6.94 -1.35
CA GLY A 29 -9.97 -7.67 -0.22
C GLY A 29 -11.00 -8.48 0.58
N LEU A 30 -12.21 -7.93 0.80
CA LEU A 30 -13.30 -8.67 1.44
C LEU A 30 -13.75 -9.89 0.62
N ARG A 31 -13.82 -9.76 -0.70
CA ARG A 31 -14.12 -10.87 -1.62
C ARG A 31 -13.10 -11.99 -1.45
N LEU A 32 -11.81 -11.67 -1.53
CA LEU A 32 -10.72 -12.63 -1.43
C LEU A 32 -10.71 -13.35 -0.07
N TRP A 33 -10.99 -12.65 1.04
CA TRP A 33 -11.18 -13.30 2.34
C TRP A 33 -12.37 -14.27 2.34
N ALA A 34 -13.51 -13.85 1.78
CA ALA A 34 -14.73 -14.67 1.76
C ALA A 34 -14.65 -15.86 0.79
N GLU A 35 -13.75 -15.83 -0.20
CA GLU A 35 -13.46 -16.97 -1.06
C GLU A 35 -12.65 -18.05 -0.34
N ASN A 36 -11.90 -17.68 0.70
CA ASN A 36 -11.02 -18.56 1.45
C ASN A 36 -11.60 -19.05 2.78
N PHE A 37 -12.63 -18.40 3.35
CA PHE A 37 -13.27 -18.80 4.61
C PHE A 37 -14.77 -18.98 4.42
N GLU A 38 -15.38 -19.83 5.22
CA GLU A 38 -16.82 -20.08 5.15
C GLU A 38 -17.62 -18.83 5.50
N THR A 39 -17.21 -18.10 6.54
CA THR A 39 -17.75 -16.78 6.87
C THR A 39 -16.64 -15.82 7.32
N VAL A 40 -16.78 -14.56 6.97
CA VAL A 40 -15.87 -13.48 7.36
C VAL A 40 -16.64 -12.39 8.09
N SER A 41 -16.36 -12.22 9.37
CA SER A 41 -16.84 -11.08 10.15
C SER A 41 -15.79 -9.98 10.11
N VAL A 42 -16.14 -8.80 9.60
CA VAL A 42 -15.20 -7.68 9.49
C VAL A 42 -15.64 -6.50 10.34
N MET A 43 -14.82 -6.14 11.30
CA MET A 43 -14.98 -4.95 12.14
C MET A 43 -14.32 -3.75 11.48
N MET A 44 -15.06 -2.67 11.23
CA MET A 44 -14.57 -1.48 10.52
C MET A 44 -15.12 -0.19 11.14
N PRO A 45 -14.30 0.89 11.22
CA PRO A 45 -14.78 2.17 11.72
C PRO A 45 -15.75 2.84 10.74
N VAL A 46 -16.81 3.47 11.25
CA VAL A 46 -17.76 4.22 10.44
C VAL A 46 -17.48 5.71 10.53
N LEU A 47 -17.35 6.36 9.36
CA LEU A 47 -17.26 7.79 9.22
C LEU A 47 -18.63 8.39 8.86
N THR A 48 -18.82 9.64 9.27
CA THR A 48 -19.95 10.49 8.88
C THR A 48 -19.48 11.50 7.84
N GLY A 49 -20.35 11.87 6.90
CA GLY A 49 -20.06 12.84 5.85
C GLY A 49 -20.16 12.25 4.45
N MET A 50 -19.66 12.98 3.46
CA MET A 50 -19.65 12.52 2.06
C MET A 50 -18.43 11.60 1.82
N PRO A 51 -18.64 10.42 1.23
CA PRO A 51 -17.55 9.54 0.85
C PRO A 51 -16.75 10.14 -0.32
N PRO A 52 -15.46 9.78 -0.46
CA PRO A 52 -14.69 10.09 -1.67
C PRO A 52 -15.34 9.48 -2.93
N PRO A 53 -15.09 10.06 -4.12
CA PRO A 53 -15.74 9.61 -5.38
C PRO A 53 -15.44 8.14 -5.77
N SER A 54 -14.28 7.60 -5.36
CA SER A 54 -13.85 6.23 -5.65
C SER A 54 -14.50 5.16 -4.78
N TRP A 55 -15.36 5.55 -3.83
CA TRP A 55 -15.99 4.62 -2.91
C TRP A 55 -17.22 3.98 -3.54
N ARG A 56 -17.35 2.67 -3.33
CA ARG A 56 -18.40 1.84 -3.93
C ARG A 56 -19.25 1.17 -2.83
N PRO A 57 -20.51 0.83 -3.12
CA PRO A 57 -21.31 -0.01 -2.22
C PRO A 57 -20.62 -1.36 -1.96
N ILE A 58 -20.64 -1.85 -0.72
CA ILE A 58 -20.09 -3.18 -0.40
C ILE A 58 -20.78 -4.29 -1.22
N SER A 59 -22.00 -4.07 -1.69
CA SER A 59 -22.69 -4.99 -2.60
C SER A 59 -21.92 -5.30 -3.89
N THR A 60 -20.94 -4.47 -4.26
CA THR A 60 -20.04 -4.74 -5.40
C THR A 60 -19.10 -5.93 -5.20
N VAL A 61 -18.98 -6.46 -3.96
CA VAL A 61 -18.32 -7.73 -3.64
C VAL A 61 -18.96 -8.91 -4.40
N GLY A 62 -20.23 -8.77 -4.80
CA GLY A 62 -20.96 -9.80 -5.53
C GLY A 62 -21.44 -10.97 -4.66
N PRO A 63 -21.46 -12.21 -5.20
CA PRO A 63 -22.01 -13.39 -4.45
C PRO A 63 -21.31 -13.68 -3.13
N SER A 64 -20.04 -13.31 -3.00
CA SER A 64 -19.26 -13.48 -1.76
C SER A 64 -19.81 -12.65 -0.60
N LEU A 65 -20.68 -11.66 -0.86
CA LEU A 65 -21.29 -10.81 0.17
C LEU A 65 -22.11 -11.64 1.20
N GLU A 66 -22.72 -12.73 0.77
CA GLU A 66 -23.50 -13.61 1.67
C GLU A 66 -22.64 -14.24 2.78
N ARG A 67 -21.34 -14.33 2.57
CA ARG A 67 -20.35 -14.83 3.54
C ARG A 67 -19.74 -13.75 4.41
N ILE A 68 -20.06 -12.47 4.16
CA ILE A 68 -19.44 -11.32 4.82
C ILE A 68 -20.41 -10.69 5.81
N ASN A 69 -20.03 -10.66 7.08
CA ASN A 69 -20.74 -9.96 8.13
C ASN A 69 -19.99 -8.68 8.52
N VAL A 70 -20.50 -7.53 8.09
CA VAL A 70 -19.90 -6.22 8.40
C VAL A 70 -20.36 -5.74 9.77
N ILE A 71 -19.40 -5.48 10.66
CA ILE A 71 -19.61 -5.00 12.02
C ILE A 71 -19.11 -3.55 12.13
N PRO A 72 -20.02 -2.57 12.08
CA PRO A 72 -19.65 -1.18 12.17
C PRO A 72 -19.16 -0.83 13.58
N LEU A 73 -18.01 -0.19 13.69
CA LEU A 73 -17.46 0.31 14.94
C LEU A 73 -17.43 1.85 14.95
N PRO A 74 -17.53 2.49 16.12
CA PRO A 74 -17.49 3.94 16.22
C PRO A 74 -16.11 4.46 15.87
N THR A 75 -16.04 5.58 15.13
CA THR A 75 -14.79 6.32 14.93
C THR A 75 -14.43 7.07 16.21
N ALA A 76 -13.27 6.78 16.80
CA ALA A 76 -12.90 7.26 18.14
C ALA A 76 -11.41 7.65 18.25
N TYR A 77 -10.86 8.36 17.25
CA TYR A 77 -9.45 8.77 17.22
C TYR A 77 -9.04 9.84 18.24
N ARG A 78 -10.00 10.41 18.98
CA ARG A 78 -9.74 11.32 20.08
C ARG A 78 -9.85 10.58 21.42
N PRO A 79 -8.97 10.85 22.41
CA PRO A 79 -8.99 10.16 23.70
C PRO A 79 -10.36 10.20 24.41
N ASP A 80 -11.02 11.37 24.44
CA ASP A 80 -12.34 11.55 25.06
C ASP A 80 -13.40 10.63 24.42
N ARG A 81 -13.44 10.56 23.09
CA ARG A 81 -14.36 9.71 22.35
C ARG A 81 -14.00 8.22 22.51
N PHE A 82 -12.71 7.90 22.51
CA PHE A 82 -12.25 6.53 22.72
C PHE A 82 -12.73 5.98 24.05
N PHE A 83 -12.48 6.69 25.16
CA PHE A 83 -12.92 6.24 26.49
C PHE A 83 -14.43 6.21 26.64
N GLN A 84 -15.17 7.10 25.98
CA GLN A 84 -16.64 7.10 25.94
C GLN A 84 -17.19 5.81 25.30
N HIS A 85 -16.61 5.37 24.17
CA HIS A 85 -17.11 4.21 23.41
C HIS A 85 -16.49 2.88 23.86
N LEU A 86 -15.37 2.91 24.57
CA LEU A 86 -14.60 1.71 24.92
C LEU A 86 -15.43 0.62 25.61
N PRO A 87 -16.29 0.90 26.63
CA PRO A 87 -17.01 -0.18 27.33
C PRO A 87 -17.99 -0.94 26.44
N SER A 88 -18.77 -0.24 25.62
CA SER A 88 -19.74 -0.84 24.71
C SER A 88 -19.07 -1.57 23.55
N THR A 89 -18.07 -0.94 22.94
CA THR A 89 -17.33 -1.54 21.81
C THR A 89 -16.52 -2.75 22.24
N ALA A 90 -15.89 -2.72 23.42
CA ALA A 90 -15.16 -3.88 23.96
C ALA A 90 -16.08 -5.10 24.19
N ARG A 91 -17.32 -4.88 24.68
CA ARG A 91 -18.32 -5.96 24.82
C ARG A 91 -18.70 -6.56 23.48
N LEU A 92 -18.97 -5.71 22.47
CA LEU A 92 -19.27 -6.14 21.11
C LEU A 92 -18.12 -6.98 20.54
N ILE A 93 -16.88 -6.48 20.65
CA ILE A 93 -15.67 -7.19 20.18
C ILE A 93 -15.55 -8.55 20.89
N GLN A 94 -15.74 -8.62 22.20
CA GLN A 94 -15.70 -9.88 22.95
C GLN A 94 -16.71 -10.91 22.46
N GLU A 95 -17.93 -10.47 22.15
CA GLU A 95 -18.97 -11.34 21.58
C GLU A 95 -18.57 -11.88 20.22
N GLN A 96 -17.95 -11.07 19.37
CA GLN A 96 -17.45 -11.51 18.07
C GLN A 96 -16.27 -12.48 18.21
N ILE A 97 -15.32 -12.20 19.10
CA ILE A 97 -14.19 -13.10 19.37
C ILE A 97 -14.67 -14.48 19.85
N LYS A 98 -15.76 -14.57 20.62
CA LYS A 98 -16.31 -15.86 21.07
C LYS A 98 -16.85 -16.71 19.91
N LYS A 99 -17.38 -16.07 18.87
CA LYS A 99 -18.03 -16.75 17.73
C LYS A 99 -17.04 -17.15 16.64
N ALA A 100 -15.85 -16.56 16.61
CA ALA A 100 -14.85 -16.79 15.58
C ALA A 100 -13.90 -17.93 15.93
N ASP A 101 -13.49 -18.66 14.89
CA ASP A 101 -12.49 -19.72 14.96
C ASP A 101 -11.10 -19.12 14.79
N TYR A 102 -10.94 -18.17 13.85
CA TYR A 102 -9.71 -17.48 13.53
C TYR A 102 -9.82 -15.96 13.76
N LEU A 103 -8.75 -15.36 14.27
CA LEU A 103 -8.71 -13.93 14.63
C LEU A 103 -7.53 -13.25 13.94
N SER A 104 -7.78 -12.20 13.15
CA SER A 104 -6.74 -11.42 12.49
C SER A 104 -7.02 -9.92 12.59
N PHE A 105 -6.13 -9.17 13.24
CA PHE A 105 -6.37 -7.78 13.58
C PHE A 105 -5.25 -6.88 13.07
N SER A 106 -5.60 -5.84 12.33
CA SER A 106 -4.67 -4.75 12.02
C SER A 106 -4.49 -3.85 13.24
N ILE A 107 -3.28 -3.37 13.46
CA ILE A 107 -2.95 -2.43 14.54
C ILE A 107 -2.25 -1.19 13.96
N GLY A 108 -2.41 -0.03 14.60
CA GLY A 108 -1.75 1.17 14.07
C GLY A 108 -1.99 2.47 14.84
N GLY A 109 -2.58 2.44 16.02
CA GLY A 109 -2.85 3.67 16.77
C GLY A 109 -2.87 3.53 18.28
N LEU A 110 -2.81 4.66 19.00
CA LEU A 110 -2.97 4.69 20.47
C LEU A 110 -4.44 4.80 20.88
N PHE A 111 -5.21 5.63 20.17
CA PHE A 111 -6.61 5.87 20.48
C PHE A 111 -7.45 5.63 19.23
N GLY A 112 -8.59 4.94 19.40
CA GLY A 112 -9.49 4.60 18.32
C GLY A 112 -9.04 3.41 17.47
N ASP A 113 -7.94 2.80 17.84
CA ASP A 113 -7.47 1.54 17.24
C ASP A 113 -8.17 0.35 17.92
N TRP A 114 -9.28 -0.06 17.34
CA TRP A 114 -10.03 -1.19 17.83
C TRP A 114 -9.32 -2.53 17.59
N GLY A 115 -8.36 -2.58 16.68
CA GLY A 115 -7.49 -3.74 16.50
C GLY A 115 -6.62 -3.99 17.75
N SER A 116 -6.01 -2.96 18.31
CA SER A 116 -5.26 -3.06 19.57
C SER A 116 -6.14 -3.52 20.73
N VAL A 117 -7.40 -3.04 20.80
CA VAL A 117 -8.38 -3.50 21.80
C VAL A 117 -8.72 -4.98 21.56
N SER A 118 -8.93 -5.37 20.30
CA SER A 118 -9.24 -6.77 19.93
C SER A 118 -8.10 -7.72 20.29
N CYS A 119 -6.85 -7.36 20.01
CA CYS A 119 -5.68 -8.11 20.42
C CYS A 119 -5.62 -8.33 21.95
N HIS A 120 -5.85 -7.25 22.70
CA HIS A 120 -5.84 -7.33 24.17
C HIS A 120 -6.96 -8.22 24.71
N LEU A 121 -8.16 -8.13 24.15
CA LEU A 121 -9.31 -8.95 24.54
C LEU A 121 -9.09 -10.43 24.16
N ALA A 122 -8.61 -10.72 22.96
CA ALA A 122 -8.28 -12.09 22.53
C ALA A 122 -7.25 -12.72 23.46
N HIS A 123 -6.17 -11.98 23.78
CA HIS A 123 -5.17 -12.45 24.74
C HIS A 123 -5.79 -12.75 26.11
N LYS A 124 -6.61 -11.87 26.68
CA LYS A 124 -7.29 -12.10 27.96
C LYS A 124 -8.22 -13.32 27.95
N MET A 125 -8.78 -13.63 26.80
CA MET A 125 -9.67 -14.81 26.60
C MET A 125 -8.89 -16.09 26.28
N GLY A 126 -7.56 -16.04 26.21
CA GLY A 126 -6.70 -17.18 25.87
C GLY A 126 -6.85 -17.64 24.41
N LYS A 127 -7.41 -16.81 23.52
CA LYS A 127 -7.55 -17.13 22.09
C LYS A 127 -6.33 -16.72 21.31
N PRO A 128 -5.76 -17.58 20.44
CA PRO A 128 -4.70 -17.21 19.52
C PRO A 128 -5.20 -16.17 18.52
N TYR A 129 -4.31 -15.28 18.07
CA TYR A 129 -4.65 -14.26 17.06
C TYR A 129 -3.44 -13.91 16.21
N ALA A 130 -3.71 -13.53 14.96
CA ALA A 130 -2.75 -12.90 14.08
C ALA A 130 -2.81 -11.38 14.22
N ILE A 131 -1.65 -10.75 14.07
CA ILE A 131 -1.54 -9.31 13.81
C ILE A 131 -1.07 -9.13 12.37
N TRP A 132 -1.66 -8.16 11.66
CA TRP A 132 -1.14 -7.72 10.39
C TRP A 132 -0.95 -6.21 10.35
N THR A 133 0.07 -5.75 9.64
CA THR A 133 0.39 -4.33 9.50
C THR A 133 0.96 -4.06 8.11
N ASP A 134 0.53 -2.96 7.48
CA ASP A 134 1.03 -2.54 6.17
C ASP A 134 2.32 -1.73 6.28
N ARG A 135 2.56 -1.13 7.45
CA ARG A 135 3.70 -0.25 7.70
C ARG A 135 3.96 -0.12 9.20
N VAL A 136 5.10 0.44 9.56
CA VAL A 136 5.45 0.77 10.93
C VAL A 136 4.84 2.13 11.30
N GLU A 137 3.61 2.13 11.86
CA GLU A 137 2.85 3.34 12.12
C GLU A 137 3.57 4.32 13.08
N SER A 138 4.20 3.81 14.12
CA SER A 138 5.01 4.63 15.04
C SER A 138 6.18 5.32 14.34
N GLU A 139 6.78 4.68 13.35
CA GLU A 139 7.86 5.25 12.54
C GLU A 139 7.35 6.32 11.56
N VAL A 140 6.18 6.10 10.96
CA VAL A 140 5.51 7.11 10.12
C VAL A 140 5.24 8.36 10.96
N VAL A 141 4.69 8.21 12.18
CA VAL A 141 4.47 9.33 13.11
C VAL A 141 5.79 10.02 13.47
N ARG A 142 6.86 9.26 13.70
CA ARG A 142 8.19 9.81 14.01
C ARG A 142 8.75 10.65 12.85
N ARG A 143 8.72 10.12 11.63
CA ARG A 143 9.26 10.80 10.43
C ARG A 143 8.44 12.02 10.04
N THR A 144 7.14 12.02 10.28
CA THR A 144 6.27 13.18 10.02
C THR A 144 6.20 14.16 11.18
N ALA A 145 6.94 13.92 12.28
CA ALA A 145 6.93 14.76 13.49
C ALA A 145 7.43 16.20 13.28
N HIS A 146 8.06 16.52 12.17
CA HIS A 146 8.50 17.87 11.80
C HIS A 146 7.55 18.57 10.80
N VAL A 147 6.56 17.85 10.27
CA VAL A 147 5.56 18.36 9.33
C VAL A 147 4.34 18.86 10.09
N GLY A 148 3.69 19.91 9.57
CA GLY A 148 2.48 20.49 10.17
C GLY A 148 2.74 21.57 11.22
N ASN A 149 1.68 21.97 11.94
CA ASN A 149 1.76 23.00 12.96
C ASN A 149 2.45 22.50 14.25
N TRP A 150 2.81 23.44 15.16
CA TRP A 150 3.55 23.11 16.37
C TRP A 150 2.85 22.08 17.28
N ARG A 151 1.50 22.08 17.33
CA ARG A 151 0.70 21.11 18.12
C ARG A 151 0.79 19.71 17.53
N GLN A 152 0.74 19.58 16.21
CA GLN A 152 0.91 18.31 15.52
C GLN A 152 2.31 17.76 15.73
N ARG A 153 3.34 18.60 15.64
CA ARG A 153 4.74 18.21 15.89
C ARG A 153 4.95 17.74 17.34
N LEU A 154 4.39 18.47 18.32
CA LEU A 154 4.48 18.08 19.73
C LEU A 154 3.75 16.75 19.99
N ARG A 155 2.54 16.59 19.43
CA ARG A 155 1.79 15.34 19.51
C ARG A 155 2.57 14.17 18.93
N ALA A 156 3.11 14.30 17.73
CA ALA A 156 3.89 13.25 17.08
C ALA A 156 5.12 12.85 17.91
N ARG A 157 5.87 13.83 18.44
CA ARG A 157 7.01 13.58 19.33
C ARG A 157 6.62 12.87 20.62
N ALA A 158 5.45 13.16 21.18
CA ALA A 158 4.97 12.53 22.40
C ALA A 158 4.40 11.14 22.18
N THR A 159 3.83 10.84 20.98
CA THR A 159 3.05 9.62 20.75
C THR A 159 3.81 8.49 20.09
N HIS A 160 4.86 8.74 19.28
CA HIS A 160 5.54 7.67 18.53
C HIS A 160 6.17 6.59 19.44
N ARG A 161 6.79 6.97 20.55
CA ARG A 161 7.39 6.00 21.48
C ARG A 161 6.35 5.14 22.22
N PRO A 162 5.27 5.71 22.82
CA PRO A 162 4.17 4.91 23.34
C PRO A 162 3.51 4.01 22.29
N MET A 163 3.34 4.48 21.05
CA MET A 163 2.82 3.66 19.96
C MET A 163 3.71 2.44 19.73
N PHE A 164 5.01 2.64 19.52
CA PHE A 164 5.94 1.54 19.31
C PHE A 164 5.98 0.56 20.49
N ALA A 165 5.87 1.06 21.73
CA ALA A 165 5.78 0.22 22.91
C ALA A 165 4.51 -0.65 22.93
N LEU A 166 3.36 -0.07 22.51
CA LEU A 166 2.09 -0.78 22.37
C LEU A 166 2.16 -1.82 21.24
N GLU A 167 2.63 -1.44 20.06
CA GLU A 167 2.84 -2.35 18.92
C GLU A 167 3.66 -3.58 19.34
N LYS A 168 4.83 -3.36 19.93
CA LYS A 168 5.67 -4.45 20.46
C LYS A 168 4.97 -5.32 21.51
N HIS A 169 4.22 -4.71 22.40
CA HIS A 169 3.49 -5.42 23.45
C HIS A 169 2.43 -6.36 22.87
N LEU A 170 1.69 -5.92 21.85
CA LEU A 170 0.65 -6.70 21.20
C LEU A 170 1.27 -7.82 20.34
N ILE A 171 2.31 -7.49 19.56
CA ILE A 171 3.01 -8.42 18.68
C ILE A 171 3.66 -9.57 19.48
N ARG A 172 4.27 -9.29 20.64
CA ARG A 172 4.84 -10.33 21.50
C ARG A 172 3.82 -11.34 22.03
N ARG A 173 2.54 -10.97 22.02
CA ARG A 173 1.43 -11.81 22.49
C ARG A 173 0.67 -12.49 21.37
N SER A 174 0.91 -12.08 20.14
CA SER A 174 0.28 -12.72 18.97
C SER A 174 0.88 -14.10 18.71
N SER A 175 0.06 -14.98 18.13
CA SER A 175 0.50 -16.28 17.64
C SER A 175 1.17 -16.18 16.27
N LEU A 176 0.80 -15.18 15.48
CA LEU A 176 1.25 -14.95 14.10
C LEU A 176 1.40 -13.45 13.85
N GLY A 177 2.46 -13.06 13.17
CA GLY A 177 2.65 -11.73 12.62
C GLY A 177 2.69 -11.79 11.09
N LEU A 178 1.77 -11.10 10.43
CA LEU A 178 1.69 -10.93 8.99
C LEU A 178 2.17 -9.51 8.65
N PHE A 179 3.41 -9.36 8.28
CA PHE A 179 4.07 -8.06 8.08
C PHE A 179 4.21 -7.77 6.59
N HIS A 180 3.59 -6.70 6.14
CA HIS A 180 3.62 -6.33 4.73
C HIS A 180 4.99 -5.78 4.33
N GLY A 181 5.71 -6.57 3.53
CA GLY A 181 7.03 -6.23 3.01
C GLY A 181 8.15 -6.29 4.04
N LYS A 182 9.38 -6.26 3.52
CA LYS A 182 10.62 -6.50 4.28
C LYS A 182 10.85 -5.49 5.40
N GLU A 183 10.53 -4.23 5.20
CA GLU A 183 10.79 -3.18 6.21
C GLU A 183 9.95 -3.38 7.48
N THR A 184 8.65 -3.67 7.30
CA THR A 184 7.73 -3.96 8.40
C THR A 184 8.14 -5.25 9.11
N TYR A 185 8.52 -6.26 8.32
CA TYR A 185 9.04 -7.53 8.86
C TYR A 185 10.29 -7.32 9.70
N ASP A 186 11.31 -6.64 9.18
CA ASP A 186 12.58 -6.42 9.90
C ASP A 186 12.38 -5.66 11.23
N THR A 187 11.41 -4.75 11.24
CA THR A 187 11.08 -3.98 12.45
C THR A 187 10.40 -4.83 13.51
N TYR A 188 9.51 -5.75 13.14
CA TYR A 188 8.64 -6.44 14.08
C TYR A 188 9.00 -7.92 14.32
N ALA A 189 9.69 -8.58 13.40
CA ALA A 189 10.09 -9.99 13.52
C ALA A 189 10.84 -10.30 14.84
N PRO A 190 11.75 -9.43 15.36
CA PRO A 190 12.42 -9.69 16.63
C PRO A 190 11.49 -9.79 17.84
N TYR A 191 10.25 -9.33 17.71
CA TYR A 191 9.26 -9.33 18.78
C TYR A 191 8.15 -10.35 18.58
N CYS A 192 8.04 -10.95 17.40
CA CYS A 192 6.97 -11.87 17.03
C CYS A 192 7.41 -13.34 17.18
N ARG A 193 6.50 -14.21 17.62
CA ARG A 193 6.79 -15.64 17.75
C ARG A 193 6.91 -16.34 16.39
N ASN A 194 6.00 -16.01 15.46
CA ASN A 194 5.95 -16.55 14.11
C ASN A 194 5.79 -15.40 13.11
N PRO A 195 6.88 -14.66 12.81
CA PRO A 195 6.82 -13.56 11.85
C PRO A 195 6.81 -14.10 10.42
N GLN A 196 5.95 -13.55 9.59
CA GLN A 196 5.85 -13.88 8.16
C GLN A 196 5.85 -12.59 7.33
N ILE A 197 6.57 -12.60 6.22
CA ILE A 197 6.43 -11.55 5.20
C ILE A 197 5.20 -11.89 4.38
N VAL A 198 4.34 -10.89 4.21
CA VAL A 198 3.17 -10.99 3.33
C VAL A 198 3.12 -9.76 2.44
N HIS A 199 2.36 -9.84 1.36
CA HIS A 199 2.08 -8.71 0.50
C HIS A 199 0.58 -8.43 0.50
N ASP A 200 0.20 -7.16 0.38
CA ASP A 200 -1.18 -6.72 0.21
C ASP A 200 -1.35 -6.27 -1.24
N ILE A 201 -1.85 -7.19 -2.07
CA ILE A 201 -1.89 -7.06 -3.51
C ILE A 201 -3.31 -7.27 -3.99
N HIS A 202 -3.71 -6.44 -4.95
CA HIS A 202 -5.00 -6.50 -5.62
C HIS A 202 -4.80 -6.45 -7.14
N ILE A 203 -3.91 -7.32 -7.64
CA ILE A 203 -3.61 -7.45 -9.06
C ILE A 203 -4.08 -8.85 -9.47
N PRO A 204 -5.18 -8.98 -10.20
CA PRO A 204 -5.57 -10.27 -10.76
C PRO A 204 -4.57 -10.73 -11.84
N LYS A 205 -4.44 -12.03 -12.04
CA LYS A 205 -3.56 -12.59 -13.08
C LYS A 205 -3.80 -12.02 -14.48
N SER A 206 -5.05 -11.63 -14.77
CA SER A 206 -5.42 -10.97 -16.03
C SER A 206 -4.78 -9.61 -16.25
N ASP A 207 -4.34 -8.95 -15.17
CA ASP A 207 -3.68 -7.64 -15.22
C ASP A 207 -2.16 -7.75 -15.42
N HIS A 208 -1.57 -8.94 -15.33
CA HIS A 208 -0.16 -9.15 -15.64
C HIS A 208 0.07 -8.96 -17.13
N ILE A 209 1.27 -8.49 -17.47
CA ILE A 209 1.65 -8.39 -18.88
C ILE A 209 1.74 -9.78 -19.49
N ASP A 210 1.06 -10.00 -20.62
CA ASP A 210 1.19 -11.23 -21.37
C ASP A 210 2.43 -11.23 -22.30
N ALA A 211 2.74 -12.36 -22.90
CA ALA A 211 3.92 -12.52 -23.74
C ALA A 211 3.91 -11.58 -24.97
N GLN A 212 2.75 -11.40 -25.60
CA GLN A 212 2.63 -10.52 -26.78
C GLN A 212 2.84 -9.06 -26.37
N ALA A 213 2.20 -8.59 -25.32
CA ALA A 213 2.35 -7.23 -24.82
C ALA A 213 3.79 -6.95 -24.32
N LEU A 214 4.46 -7.97 -23.76
CA LEU A 214 5.87 -7.88 -23.40
C LEU A 214 6.75 -7.69 -24.64
N ASP A 215 6.55 -8.46 -25.69
CA ASP A 215 7.31 -8.33 -26.94
C ASP A 215 7.09 -6.95 -27.59
N GLU A 216 5.84 -6.48 -27.65
CA GLU A 216 5.51 -5.14 -28.13
C GLU A 216 6.19 -4.06 -27.30
N LYS A 217 6.19 -4.18 -25.97
CA LYS A 217 6.90 -3.27 -25.06
C LYS A 217 8.40 -3.27 -25.33
N LEU A 218 9.04 -4.45 -25.41
CA LEU A 218 10.47 -4.58 -25.69
C LEU A 218 10.84 -3.95 -27.04
N ALA A 219 10.01 -4.11 -28.07
CA ALA A 219 10.21 -3.45 -29.37
C ALA A 219 10.14 -1.91 -29.24
N SER A 220 9.24 -1.38 -28.38
CA SER A 220 9.09 0.05 -28.16
C SER A 220 10.30 0.69 -27.44
N LEU A 221 11.08 -0.11 -26.69
CA LEU A 221 12.28 0.39 -25.98
C LEU A 221 13.43 0.77 -26.91
N VAL A 222 13.45 0.27 -28.14
CA VAL A 222 14.63 0.38 -29.03
C VAL A 222 14.88 1.79 -29.51
N LYS A 223 13.83 2.57 -29.73
CA LYS A 223 13.92 3.94 -30.32
C LYS A 223 12.88 4.88 -29.73
N GLY A 224 13.14 6.18 -29.89
CA GLY A 224 12.24 7.25 -29.48
C GLY A 224 12.41 7.70 -28.02
N PRO A 225 11.57 8.62 -27.57
CA PRO A 225 11.68 9.21 -26.24
C PRO A 225 11.51 8.14 -25.14
N LEU A 226 12.32 8.27 -24.08
CA LEU A 226 12.15 7.41 -22.91
C LEU A 226 10.84 7.76 -22.20
N LYS A 227 9.95 6.77 -22.00
CA LYS A 227 8.68 6.98 -21.32
C LYS A 227 8.84 6.69 -19.83
N ILE A 228 8.67 7.73 -19.00
CA ILE A 228 8.82 7.69 -17.56
C ILE A 228 7.45 7.86 -16.94
N ALA A 229 7.03 6.93 -16.08
CA ALA A 229 5.74 7.06 -15.39
C ALA A 229 5.88 6.96 -13.87
N TYR A 230 4.89 7.45 -13.17
CA TYR A 230 4.59 7.13 -11.78
C TYR A 230 3.08 7.13 -11.55
N VAL A 231 2.61 6.22 -10.70
CA VAL A 231 1.22 6.15 -10.26
C VAL A 231 1.17 6.22 -8.73
N GLY A 232 0.47 7.22 -8.22
CA GLY A 232 0.30 7.40 -6.77
C GLY A 232 0.02 8.83 -6.36
N ARG A 233 -0.22 9.04 -5.06
CA ARG A 233 -0.53 10.38 -4.53
C ARG A 233 0.63 11.35 -4.74
N ALA A 234 0.29 12.56 -5.18
CA ALA A 234 1.25 13.67 -5.28
C ALA A 234 1.43 14.33 -3.91
N ASP A 235 2.32 13.77 -3.09
CA ASP A 235 2.62 14.28 -1.75
C ASP A 235 4.10 14.11 -1.37
N ALA A 236 4.49 14.77 -0.29
CA ALA A 236 5.88 14.80 0.19
C ALA A 236 6.43 13.42 0.57
N MET A 237 5.58 12.46 0.97
CA MET A 237 6.02 11.09 1.30
C MET A 237 6.42 10.31 0.05
N LYS A 238 5.74 10.57 -1.06
CA LYS A 238 6.04 9.99 -2.38
C LYS A 238 7.17 10.71 -3.10
N GLY A 239 7.65 11.85 -2.56
CA GLY A 239 8.73 12.62 -3.15
C GLY A 239 8.38 13.27 -4.47
N SER A 240 7.14 13.75 -4.61
CA SER A 240 6.58 14.37 -5.81
C SER A 240 7.44 15.52 -6.36
N LEU A 241 7.98 16.36 -5.48
CA LEU A 241 8.86 17.49 -5.89
C LEU A 241 10.28 17.02 -6.25
N ASP A 242 10.79 15.95 -5.64
CA ASP A 242 12.07 15.34 -6.07
C ASP A 242 11.90 14.72 -7.46
N TRP A 243 10.75 14.08 -7.73
CA TRP A 243 10.43 13.54 -9.05
C TRP A 243 10.51 14.65 -10.13
N ILE A 244 9.90 15.81 -9.88
CA ILE A 244 10.01 16.98 -10.78
C ILE A 244 11.48 17.46 -10.91
N THR A 245 12.24 17.44 -9.81
CA THR A 245 13.66 17.81 -9.85
C THR A 245 14.45 16.87 -10.76
N VAL A 246 14.22 15.56 -10.68
CA VAL A 246 14.86 14.59 -11.60
C VAL A 246 14.47 14.88 -13.04
N ILE A 247 13.19 15.12 -13.33
CA ILE A 247 12.71 15.47 -14.68
C ILE A 247 13.42 16.74 -15.22
N LYS A 248 13.58 17.76 -14.38
CA LYS A 248 14.32 18.98 -14.76
C LYS A 248 15.79 18.68 -15.06
N ASN A 249 16.43 17.79 -14.29
CA ASN A 249 17.81 17.37 -14.54
C ASN A 249 17.95 16.62 -15.87
N LEU A 250 16.98 15.75 -16.22
CA LEU A 250 16.96 15.06 -17.52
C LEU A 250 16.78 16.05 -18.68
N ALA A 251 15.90 17.05 -18.52
CA ALA A 251 15.69 18.09 -19.51
C ALA A 251 16.95 18.98 -19.70
N ALA A 252 17.62 19.33 -18.61
CA ALA A 252 18.87 20.12 -18.65
C ALA A 252 20.02 19.35 -19.31
N ALA A 253 19.98 18.02 -19.32
CA ALA A 253 20.92 17.16 -20.04
C ALA A 253 20.50 16.90 -21.51
N ASP A 254 19.50 17.61 -22.02
CA ASP A 254 18.93 17.48 -23.39
C ASP A 254 18.46 16.05 -23.75
N MET A 255 18.08 15.27 -22.73
CA MET A 255 17.57 13.92 -22.92
C MET A 255 16.17 13.94 -23.56
N ASP A 256 15.91 13.07 -24.53
CA ASP A 256 14.58 12.90 -25.13
C ASP A 256 13.70 11.97 -24.28
N PHE A 257 12.66 12.53 -23.66
CA PHE A 257 11.74 11.77 -22.81
C PHE A 257 10.31 12.29 -22.87
N GLN A 258 9.37 11.45 -22.46
CA GLN A 258 8.00 11.78 -22.08
C GLN A 258 7.77 11.29 -20.65
N ALA A 259 7.19 12.11 -19.79
CA ALA A 259 6.97 11.77 -18.40
C ALA A 259 5.52 11.97 -17.99
N SER A 260 4.99 11.09 -17.12
CA SER A 260 3.65 11.23 -16.57
C SER A 260 3.60 10.86 -15.09
N TRP A 261 2.83 11.65 -14.33
CA TRP A 261 2.46 11.31 -12.96
C TRP A 261 0.95 11.21 -12.87
N LEU A 262 0.44 10.00 -12.67
CA LEU A 262 -0.98 9.71 -12.54
C LEU A 262 -1.37 9.64 -11.06
N GLY A 263 -2.09 10.65 -10.60
CA GLY A 263 -2.55 10.77 -9.22
C GLY A 263 -2.70 12.20 -8.76
N ASP A 264 -3.50 12.39 -7.72
CA ASP A 264 -3.77 13.69 -7.10
C ASP A 264 -3.12 13.79 -5.72
N GLY A 265 -3.04 14.99 -5.17
CA GLY A 265 -2.52 15.24 -3.84
C GLY A 265 -2.14 16.70 -3.60
N PRO A 266 -1.70 17.02 -2.37
CA PRO A 266 -1.40 18.40 -1.98
C PRO A 266 -0.29 19.06 -2.82
N ASP A 267 0.63 18.28 -3.39
CA ASP A 267 1.76 18.81 -4.16
C ASP A 267 1.45 18.98 -5.66
N LEU A 268 0.30 18.47 -6.16
CA LEU A 268 0.01 18.46 -7.60
C LEU A 268 0.04 19.85 -8.26
N GLN A 269 -0.47 20.87 -7.56
CA GLN A 269 -0.47 22.23 -8.08
C GLN A 269 0.95 22.80 -8.16
N GLU A 270 1.78 22.53 -7.16
CA GLU A 270 3.19 22.93 -7.16
C GLU A 270 3.96 22.20 -8.28
N MET A 271 3.74 20.90 -8.48
CA MET A 271 4.31 20.14 -9.59
C MET A 271 3.97 20.77 -10.94
N ARG A 272 2.69 21.13 -11.17
CA ARG A 272 2.25 21.80 -12.39
C ARG A 272 2.90 23.17 -12.60
N ALA A 273 3.02 23.95 -11.53
CA ALA A 273 3.71 25.24 -11.59
C ALA A 273 5.17 25.08 -12.01
N GLN A 274 5.90 24.13 -11.39
CA GLN A 274 7.29 23.87 -11.71
C GLN A 274 7.51 23.31 -13.12
N VAL A 275 6.58 22.49 -13.65
CA VAL A 275 6.61 22.02 -15.04
C VAL A 275 6.44 23.19 -16.00
N THR A 276 5.53 24.12 -15.67
CA THR A 276 5.29 25.32 -16.49
C THR A 276 6.49 26.27 -16.48
N GLU A 277 7.06 26.53 -15.30
CA GLU A 277 8.24 27.38 -15.15
C GLU A 277 9.45 26.83 -15.94
N ALA A 278 9.59 25.50 -15.97
CA ALA A 278 10.65 24.84 -16.73
C ALA A 278 10.37 24.67 -18.23
N GLY A 279 9.21 25.08 -18.73
CA GLY A 279 8.82 24.95 -20.14
C GLY A 279 8.63 23.49 -20.61
N LEU A 280 8.21 22.59 -19.71
CA LEU A 280 8.15 21.15 -19.96
C LEU A 280 6.73 20.60 -20.20
N GLN A 281 5.72 21.46 -20.47
CA GLN A 281 4.30 21.08 -20.56
C GLN A 281 4.03 20.08 -21.70
N ASP A 282 4.81 20.11 -22.75
CA ASP A 282 4.68 19.21 -23.91
C ASP A 282 5.28 17.81 -23.62
N ARG A 283 6.21 17.72 -22.65
CA ARG A 283 6.94 16.49 -22.29
C ARG A 283 6.45 15.86 -21.01
N VAL A 284 5.76 16.60 -20.12
CA VAL A 284 5.32 16.14 -18.79
C VAL A 284 3.81 16.28 -18.65
N LYS A 285 3.13 15.18 -18.37
CA LYS A 285 1.70 15.11 -18.16
C LYS A 285 1.38 14.84 -16.69
N LEU A 286 0.52 15.68 -16.10
CA LEU A 286 0.06 15.58 -14.71
C LEU A 286 -1.48 15.58 -14.69
N PRO A 287 -2.16 14.51 -15.20
CA PRO A 287 -3.61 14.50 -15.39
C PRO A 287 -4.40 14.60 -14.08
N GLY A 288 -3.81 14.15 -12.97
CA GLY A 288 -4.51 14.05 -11.70
C GLY A 288 -4.97 12.62 -11.42
N PHE A 289 -5.98 12.48 -10.57
CA PHE A 289 -6.53 11.19 -10.17
C PHE A 289 -7.43 10.58 -11.25
N THR A 290 -7.34 9.28 -11.41
CA THR A 290 -8.32 8.45 -12.14
C THR A 290 -8.75 7.28 -11.26
N ASP A 291 -10.00 6.87 -11.37
CA ASP A 291 -10.54 5.62 -10.80
C ASP A 291 -10.68 4.50 -11.86
N ASP A 292 -10.31 4.79 -13.09
CA ASP A 292 -10.29 3.80 -14.18
C ASP A 292 -9.02 2.93 -14.11
N ARG A 293 -9.23 1.67 -13.68
CA ARG A 293 -8.15 0.69 -13.60
C ARG A 293 -7.45 0.47 -14.95
N SER A 294 -8.20 0.54 -16.04
CA SER A 294 -7.66 0.34 -17.39
C SER A 294 -6.67 1.45 -17.78
N GLU A 295 -6.96 2.68 -17.37
CA GLU A 295 -6.06 3.83 -17.58
C GLU A 295 -4.77 3.70 -16.76
N VAL A 296 -4.88 3.24 -15.51
CA VAL A 296 -3.72 2.96 -14.65
C VAL A 296 -2.82 1.89 -15.26
N LEU A 297 -3.40 0.76 -15.67
CA LEU A 297 -2.65 -0.34 -16.29
C LEU A 297 -2.01 0.10 -17.61
N LYS A 298 -2.75 0.87 -18.43
CA LYS A 298 -2.22 1.42 -19.67
C LYS A 298 -1.01 2.31 -19.41
N CYS A 299 -1.10 3.21 -18.43
CA CYS A 299 0.01 4.09 -18.04
C CYS A 299 1.27 3.28 -17.66
N LEU A 300 1.13 2.22 -16.87
CA LEU A 300 2.24 1.36 -16.45
C LEU A 300 2.77 0.48 -17.59
N ARG A 301 1.89 -0.05 -18.45
CA ARG A 301 2.30 -0.85 -19.62
C ARG A 301 3.01 -0.03 -20.68
N ASP A 302 2.57 1.21 -20.90
CA ASP A 302 3.22 2.13 -21.85
C ASP A 302 4.55 2.70 -21.35
N ALA A 303 4.80 2.67 -20.03
CA ALA A 303 6.01 3.19 -19.42
C ALA A 303 7.22 2.29 -19.71
N HIS A 304 8.35 2.91 -20.06
CA HIS A 304 9.65 2.23 -20.19
C HIS A 304 10.29 2.02 -18.81
N ILE A 305 10.07 2.97 -17.88
CA ILE A 305 10.46 2.86 -16.46
C ILE A 305 9.36 3.48 -15.58
N VAL A 306 9.25 3.00 -14.37
CA VAL A 306 8.51 3.67 -13.30
C VAL A 306 9.50 4.32 -12.35
N MET A 307 9.60 5.66 -12.40
CA MET A 307 10.49 6.43 -11.55
C MET A 307 9.79 6.81 -10.26
N PHE A 308 10.37 6.46 -9.11
CA PHE A 308 9.81 6.76 -7.79
C PHE A 308 10.81 7.40 -6.84
N CYS A 309 10.31 8.28 -5.94
CA CYS A 309 11.14 9.06 -5.01
C CYS A 309 10.63 8.93 -3.56
N HIS A 310 10.16 7.75 -3.16
CA HIS A 310 9.56 7.54 -1.84
C HIS A 310 10.53 7.88 -0.70
N LYS A 311 10.06 8.70 0.27
CA LYS A 311 10.87 9.19 1.41
C LYS A 311 10.51 8.54 2.74
N THR A 312 9.47 7.72 2.76
CA THR A 312 8.99 7.05 3.96
C THR A 312 9.05 5.54 3.82
N PRO A 313 9.23 4.80 4.95
CA PRO A 313 9.19 3.36 4.94
C PRO A 313 7.75 2.89 4.76
N GLU A 314 7.43 2.53 3.55
CA GLU A 314 6.13 2.00 3.16
C GLU A 314 6.31 0.95 2.06
N SER A 315 5.28 0.17 1.84
CA SER A 315 5.25 -0.89 0.84
C SER A 315 4.26 -0.52 -0.29
N PRO A 316 4.63 0.38 -1.20
CA PRO A 316 3.71 0.92 -2.20
C PRO A 316 3.37 -0.13 -3.25
N ARG A 317 2.09 -0.48 -3.35
CA ARG A 317 1.55 -1.44 -4.33
C ARG A 317 1.88 -1.06 -5.77
N SER A 318 1.96 0.23 -6.08
CA SER A 318 2.29 0.73 -7.43
C SER A 318 3.65 0.23 -7.96
N LEU A 319 4.61 -0.12 -7.08
CA LEU A 319 5.87 -0.70 -7.53
C LEU A 319 5.68 -2.17 -7.97
N ILE A 320 4.81 -2.91 -7.31
CA ILE A 320 4.46 -4.28 -7.74
C ILE A 320 3.67 -4.23 -9.04
N GLU A 321 2.71 -3.30 -9.16
CA GLU A 321 1.96 -3.08 -10.39
C GLU A 321 2.86 -2.69 -11.57
N ALA A 322 3.90 -1.90 -11.31
CA ALA A 322 4.92 -1.58 -12.30
C ALA A 322 5.65 -2.84 -12.78
N LEU A 323 6.13 -3.68 -11.86
CA LEU A 323 6.80 -4.94 -12.20
C LEU A 323 5.87 -5.89 -12.98
N ALA A 324 4.63 -6.07 -12.52
CA ALA A 324 3.61 -6.87 -13.21
C ALA A 324 3.27 -6.35 -14.62
N SER A 325 3.55 -5.07 -14.89
CA SER A 325 3.44 -4.42 -16.20
C SER A 325 4.75 -4.43 -17.00
N ALA A 326 5.77 -5.18 -16.57
CA ALA A 326 7.14 -5.18 -17.13
C ALA A 326 7.76 -3.76 -17.20
N ALA A 327 7.44 -2.89 -16.27
CA ALA A 327 8.06 -1.58 -16.13
C ALA A 327 9.10 -1.62 -15.01
N PRO A 328 10.40 -1.58 -15.31
CA PRO A 328 11.45 -1.54 -14.31
C PRO A 328 11.24 -0.39 -13.33
N ILE A 329 11.46 -0.66 -12.04
CA ILE A 329 11.37 0.36 -11.00
C ILE A 329 12.72 1.05 -10.82
N VAL A 330 12.75 2.36 -10.97
CA VAL A 330 13.97 3.16 -10.85
C VAL A 330 13.74 4.28 -9.85
N GLY A 331 14.46 4.27 -8.73
CA GLY A 331 14.14 5.23 -7.68
C GLY A 331 15.01 5.17 -6.45
N TYR A 332 14.53 5.76 -5.36
CA TYR A 332 15.27 5.80 -4.11
C TYR A 332 15.35 4.45 -3.43
N GLU A 333 16.49 4.18 -2.82
CA GLU A 333 16.70 2.98 -2.04
C GLU A 333 15.78 2.92 -0.82
N GLY A 334 15.15 1.76 -0.64
CA GLY A 334 14.32 1.43 0.51
C GLY A 334 14.20 -0.07 0.65
N ALA A 335 13.89 -0.56 1.85
CA ALA A 335 13.85 -1.99 2.13
C ALA A 335 12.85 -2.73 1.23
N PHE A 336 11.69 -2.14 0.98
CA PHE A 336 10.66 -2.73 0.13
C PHE A 336 11.07 -2.78 -1.35
N ALA A 337 11.55 -1.67 -1.91
CA ALA A 337 11.98 -1.64 -3.31
C ALA A 337 13.15 -2.60 -3.56
N ARG A 338 14.11 -2.67 -2.61
CA ARG A 338 15.24 -3.61 -2.66
C ARG A 338 14.75 -5.06 -2.62
N ASP A 339 13.79 -5.36 -1.74
CA ASP A 339 13.21 -6.70 -1.62
C ASP A 339 12.56 -7.15 -2.93
N LEU A 340 11.75 -6.27 -3.55
CA LEU A 340 11.06 -6.57 -4.81
C LEU A 340 11.99 -6.95 -5.96
N ILE A 341 13.21 -6.40 -6.02
CA ILE A 341 14.16 -6.64 -7.11
C ILE A 341 15.36 -7.50 -6.69
N SER A 342 15.35 -8.05 -5.48
CA SER A 342 16.50 -8.79 -4.94
C SER A 342 16.71 -10.15 -5.59
N ALA A 343 15.64 -10.83 -5.99
CA ALA A 343 15.69 -12.18 -6.54
C ALA A 343 15.89 -12.17 -8.06
N GLU A 344 15.07 -11.39 -8.78
CA GLU A 344 14.95 -11.46 -10.23
C GLU A 344 15.47 -10.20 -10.94
N GLY A 345 15.85 -9.16 -10.20
CA GLY A 345 16.18 -7.87 -10.78
C GLY A 345 14.94 -7.05 -11.13
N GLY A 346 14.98 -6.30 -12.23
CA GLY A 346 13.84 -5.47 -12.69
C GLY A 346 13.86 -4.06 -12.13
N GLY A 347 14.99 -3.53 -11.68
CA GLY A 347 15.10 -2.15 -11.23
C GLY A 347 16.52 -1.66 -10.94
N LEU A 348 16.61 -0.37 -10.67
CA LEU A 348 17.83 0.32 -10.21
C LEU A 348 17.48 1.25 -9.05
N LEU A 349 18.31 1.23 -8.00
CA LEU A 349 18.11 2.07 -6.82
C LEU A 349 19.24 3.09 -6.68
N SER A 350 18.89 4.28 -6.22
CA SER A 350 19.79 5.40 -5.94
C SER A 350 19.72 5.78 -4.46
N GLY A 351 20.71 6.47 -3.96
CA GLY A 351 20.70 6.97 -2.58
C GLY A 351 19.46 7.84 -2.29
N MET A 352 18.92 7.71 -1.07
CA MET A 352 17.75 8.49 -0.63
C MET A 352 18.00 10.00 -0.78
N GLY A 353 17.16 10.67 -1.58
CA GLY A 353 17.25 12.12 -1.82
C GLY A 353 18.30 12.53 -2.88
N ASP A 354 19.06 11.59 -3.44
CA ASP A 354 20.03 11.90 -4.50
C ASP A 354 19.36 11.94 -5.88
N THR A 355 18.70 13.05 -6.17
CA THR A 355 18.04 13.30 -7.46
C THR A 355 19.03 13.34 -8.64
N ALA A 356 20.29 13.68 -8.39
CA ALA A 356 21.30 13.73 -9.42
C ALA A 356 21.77 12.32 -9.81
N GLU A 357 21.99 11.43 -8.83
CA GLU A 357 22.30 10.03 -9.09
C GLU A 357 21.12 9.34 -9.82
N LEU A 358 19.89 9.59 -9.37
CA LEU A 358 18.71 9.04 -10.03
C LEU A 358 18.60 9.47 -11.48
N ALA A 359 18.84 10.75 -11.78
CA ALA A 359 18.88 11.24 -13.15
C ALA A 359 20.00 10.56 -13.97
N ARG A 360 21.21 10.40 -13.42
CA ARG A 360 22.32 9.70 -14.10
C ARG A 360 21.96 8.24 -14.40
N ASN A 361 21.31 7.54 -13.48
CA ASN A 361 20.87 6.16 -13.69
C ASN A 361 19.87 6.06 -14.84
N ILE A 362 18.92 7.00 -14.94
CA ILE A 362 17.95 7.05 -16.04
C ILE A 362 18.65 7.35 -17.38
N MET A 363 19.57 8.32 -17.42
CA MET A 363 20.36 8.61 -18.63
C MET A 363 21.21 7.41 -19.07
N THR A 364 21.74 6.65 -18.13
CA THR A 364 22.48 5.42 -18.43
C THR A 364 21.58 4.37 -19.11
N LEU A 365 20.35 4.21 -18.64
CA LEU A 365 19.35 3.31 -19.26
C LEU A 365 18.88 3.80 -20.64
N ASP A 366 18.81 5.11 -20.83
CA ASP A 366 18.49 5.69 -22.13
C ASP A 366 19.59 5.44 -23.17
N ASN A 367 20.86 5.52 -22.76
CA ASN A 367 22.02 5.23 -23.60
C ASN A 367 22.25 3.72 -23.81
N ASP A 368 21.80 2.87 -22.90
CA ASP A 368 21.89 1.41 -22.99
C ASP A 368 20.50 0.76 -22.99
N ARG A 369 19.84 0.83 -24.15
CA ARG A 369 18.51 0.26 -24.36
C ARG A 369 18.49 -1.27 -24.25
N GLN A 370 19.61 -1.95 -24.41
CA GLN A 370 19.71 -3.40 -24.21
C GLN A 370 19.60 -3.73 -22.71
N LYS A 371 20.30 -2.98 -21.87
CA LYS A 371 20.17 -3.11 -20.41
C LYS A 371 18.75 -2.77 -19.94
N LEU A 372 18.13 -1.74 -20.51
CA LEU A 372 16.74 -1.39 -20.19
C LEU A 372 15.79 -2.54 -20.57
N ALA A 373 15.97 -3.15 -21.75
CA ALA A 373 15.16 -4.29 -22.18
C ALA A 373 15.37 -5.53 -21.29
N GLN A 374 16.60 -5.74 -20.80
CA GLN A 374 16.88 -6.79 -19.81
C GLN A 374 16.12 -6.53 -18.52
N LEU A 375 16.20 -5.31 -17.96
CA LEU A 375 15.47 -4.94 -16.75
C LEU A 375 13.95 -5.09 -16.92
N ALA A 376 13.41 -4.81 -18.12
CA ALA A 376 11.98 -5.00 -18.39
C ALA A 376 11.57 -6.48 -18.36
N ARG A 377 12.41 -7.40 -18.87
CA ARG A 377 12.17 -8.85 -18.74
C ARG A 377 12.26 -9.31 -17.30
N GLU A 378 13.26 -8.85 -16.57
CA GLU A 378 13.43 -9.14 -15.15
C GLU A 378 12.22 -8.64 -14.34
N ALA A 379 11.74 -7.42 -14.65
CA ALA A 379 10.53 -6.85 -14.01
C ALA A 379 9.30 -7.73 -14.28
N ALA A 380 9.10 -8.21 -15.50
CA ALA A 380 8.00 -9.13 -15.83
C ALA A 380 8.06 -10.43 -15.01
N VAL A 381 9.26 -11.00 -14.86
CA VAL A 381 9.46 -12.22 -14.06
C VAL A 381 9.18 -11.93 -12.58
N ALA A 382 9.79 -10.88 -12.01
CA ALA A 382 9.55 -10.49 -10.63
C ALA A 382 8.06 -10.19 -10.36
N GLY A 383 7.42 -9.44 -11.26
CA GLY A 383 6.00 -9.09 -11.15
C GLY A 383 5.05 -10.30 -11.22
N SER A 384 5.41 -11.35 -11.99
CA SER A 384 4.57 -12.52 -12.18
C SER A 384 4.31 -13.33 -10.90
N THR A 385 5.13 -13.14 -9.87
CA THR A 385 4.99 -13.81 -8.57
C THR A 385 3.91 -13.17 -7.68
N TYR A 386 3.40 -12.01 -8.06
CA TYR A 386 2.49 -11.22 -7.25
C TYR A 386 1.10 -11.16 -7.89
N ASP A 387 0.23 -12.09 -7.56
CA ASP A 387 -1.20 -12.02 -7.87
C ASP A 387 -2.07 -12.08 -6.60
N GLU A 388 -3.26 -11.49 -6.67
CA GLU A 388 -4.13 -11.33 -5.50
C GLU A 388 -4.62 -12.66 -4.93
N GLU A 389 -4.90 -13.64 -5.79
CA GLU A 389 -5.41 -14.95 -5.35
C GLU A 389 -4.35 -15.71 -4.58
N THR A 390 -3.15 -15.89 -5.15
CA THR A 390 -2.02 -16.58 -4.52
C THR A 390 -1.60 -15.92 -3.20
N VAL A 391 -1.57 -14.58 -3.17
CA VAL A 391 -1.18 -13.84 -1.96
C VAL A 391 -2.20 -13.99 -0.84
N PHE A 392 -3.50 -13.92 -1.15
CA PHE A 392 -4.54 -14.11 -0.13
C PHE A 392 -4.62 -15.56 0.32
N GLU A 393 -4.51 -16.53 -0.58
CA GLU A 393 -4.45 -17.97 -0.24
C GLU A 393 -3.30 -18.24 0.74
N HIS A 394 -2.10 -17.75 0.43
CA HIS A 394 -0.95 -17.88 1.33
C HIS A 394 -1.21 -17.28 2.72
N ARG A 395 -1.81 -16.09 2.80
CA ARG A 395 -2.18 -15.48 4.09
C ARG A 395 -3.19 -16.33 4.86
N CYS A 396 -4.16 -16.92 4.18
CA CYS A 396 -5.15 -17.81 4.77
C CYS A 396 -4.53 -19.11 5.28
N GLU A 397 -3.62 -19.72 4.53
CA GLU A 397 -2.86 -20.89 4.97
C GLU A 397 -2.04 -20.60 6.22
N LEU A 398 -1.36 -19.46 6.29
CA LEU A 398 -0.63 -19.04 7.48
C LEU A 398 -1.56 -18.88 8.70
N ILE A 399 -2.74 -18.30 8.52
CA ILE A 399 -3.74 -18.16 9.58
C ILE A 399 -4.17 -19.55 10.08
N ARG A 400 -4.53 -20.47 9.18
CA ARG A 400 -4.93 -21.84 9.55
C ARG A 400 -3.82 -22.63 10.23
N ARG A 401 -2.58 -22.38 9.84
CA ARG A 401 -1.41 -23.10 10.37
C ARG A 401 -1.02 -22.67 11.78
N TYR A 402 -1.20 -21.40 12.14
CA TYR A 402 -0.67 -20.83 13.37
C TYR A 402 -1.72 -20.44 14.41
N LEU A 403 -3.00 -20.44 14.05
CA LEU A 403 -4.13 -20.16 14.96
C LEU A 403 -5.01 -21.38 15.17
#